data_16caabed088b484e4f7b544c33da9cc9
#
_entry.id   16caabed088b484e4f7b544c33da9cc9
#
_cell.length_a   1.000
_cell.length_b   1.000
_cell.length_c   1.000
_cell.angle_alpha   90.00
_cell.angle_beta   90.00
_cell.angle_gamma   90.00
#
_symmetry.space_group_name_H-M   'P 1'
#
loop_
_entity.id
_entity.type
_entity.pdbx_description
1 polymer ?
#
loop_
_entity_poly.entity_id
_entity_poly.type
_entity_poly.pdbx_seq_one_letter_code
_entity_poly.pdbx_strand_id
1 'polypeptide(L)'
;PYVVNNGKLVVIGEAAFELANVFGRETRRPMADGLVSPSEQDALPMMKMIIQKILGEPQQPGENCYFSVPAESLDVDNNVVYHQGLFESLINKLGYEAHAINEAHAVVFSELAENDFTGIGLSFGGGMANACIAYKSIPCLSFSVARGGDWIDKNVANVLGVPCSLSL
;
A
#
# COMPACT_ATOMS: atom_id res chain seq x y z
N PRO A 1 -2.08 9.05 15.02
CA PRO A 1 -1.50 7.86 15.64
C PRO A 1 0.01 8.01 15.80
N TYR A 2 0.58 7.42 16.84
CA TYR A 2 2.01 7.44 17.09
C TYR A 2 2.51 6.10 17.64
N VAL A 3 3.80 5.84 17.47
CA VAL A 3 4.50 4.68 18.04
C VAL A 3 5.74 5.17 18.78
N VAL A 4 6.03 4.58 19.92
CA VAL A 4 7.30 4.80 20.63
C VAL A 4 8.27 3.71 20.20
N ASN A 5 9.35 4.09 19.56
CA ASN A 5 10.39 3.17 19.10
C ASN A 5 11.75 3.62 19.65
N ASN A 6 12.38 2.77 20.47
CA ASN A 6 13.67 3.04 21.10
C ASN A 6 13.73 4.42 21.81
N GLY A 7 12.66 4.78 22.54
CA GLY A 7 12.53 6.05 23.26
C GLY A 7 12.27 7.27 22.36
N LYS A 8 12.10 7.08 21.06
CA LYS A 8 11.73 8.13 20.11
C LYS A 8 10.25 8.02 19.76
N LEU A 9 9.58 9.16 19.74
CA LEU A 9 8.20 9.26 19.28
C LEU A 9 8.19 9.32 17.74
N VAL A 10 7.52 8.36 17.11
CA VAL A 10 7.30 8.31 15.67
C VAL A 10 5.83 8.55 15.41
N VAL A 11 5.50 9.62 14.71
CA VAL A 11 4.13 9.94 14.31
C VAL A 11 3.85 9.37 12.95
N ILE A 12 2.65 8.80 12.75
CA ILE A 12 2.28 8.06 11.54
C ILE A 12 0.98 8.62 10.97
N GLY A 13 0.85 8.57 9.64
CA GLY A 13 -0.34 8.99 8.92
C GLY A 13 -0.48 10.51 8.82
N GLU A 14 -1.71 10.99 8.69
CA GLU A 14 -2.02 12.41 8.46
C GLU A 14 -1.39 13.35 9.49
N ALA A 15 -1.45 12.99 10.77
CA ALA A 15 -0.82 13.75 11.83
C ALA A 15 0.70 13.94 11.64
N ALA A 16 1.36 13.06 10.89
CA ALA A 16 2.78 13.23 10.58
C ALA A 16 3.01 14.41 9.62
N PHE A 17 2.12 14.62 8.65
CA PHE A 17 2.19 15.76 7.72
C PHE A 17 1.94 17.08 8.45
N GLU A 18 0.91 17.15 9.30
CA GLU A 18 0.60 18.34 10.09
C GLU A 18 1.78 18.76 10.97
N LEU A 19 2.33 17.81 11.74
CA LEU A 19 3.46 18.08 12.63
C LEU A 19 4.75 18.39 11.85
N ALA A 20 4.98 17.74 10.71
CA ALA A 20 6.13 18.02 9.83
C ALA A 20 6.10 19.48 9.37
N ASN A 21 4.94 19.98 8.93
CA ASN A 21 4.76 21.37 8.54
C ASN A 21 5.02 22.35 9.70
N VAL A 22 4.47 22.05 10.90
CA VAL A 22 4.66 22.90 12.08
C VAL A 22 6.11 22.97 12.54
N PHE A 23 6.83 21.84 12.47
CA PHE A 23 8.21 21.75 12.97
C PHE A 23 9.27 21.90 11.87
N GLY A 24 8.90 22.18 10.61
CA GLY A 24 9.81 22.29 9.49
C GLY A 24 10.59 20.97 9.25
N ARG A 25 9.97 19.84 9.45
CA ARG A 25 10.56 18.51 9.26
C ARG A 25 10.04 17.86 7.99
N GLU A 26 10.85 17.01 7.39
CA GLU A 26 10.42 16.18 6.25
C GLU A 26 9.70 14.92 6.72
N THR A 27 8.66 14.52 5.98
CA THR A 27 8.01 13.24 6.14
C THR A 27 8.77 12.17 5.36
N ARG A 28 8.72 10.93 5.85
CA ARG A 28 9.35 9.78 5.20
C ARG A 28 8.26 8.83 4.75
N ARG A 29 8.39 8.28 3.55
CA ARG A 29 7.44 7.32 2.99
C ARG A 29 8.15 5.97 2.78
N PRO A 30 7.72 4.90 3.48
CA PRO A 30 8.29 3.57 3.29
C PRO A 30 7.87 2.93 1.96
N MET A 31 6.87 3.50 1.29
CA MET A 31 6.38 3.07 -0.01
C MET A 31 6.46 4.20 -1.03
N ALA A 32 6.78 3.83 -2.26
CA ALA A 32 6.76 4.70 -3.43
C ALA A 32 6.23 3.92 -4.63
N ASP A 33 5.48 4.59 -5.50
CA ASP A 33 4.90 4.01 -6.72
C ASP A 33 4.15 2.67 -6.46
N GLY A 34 3.45 2.60 -5.32
CA GLY A 34 2.66 1.43 -4.91
C GLY A 34 3.44 0.27 -4.30
N LEU A 35 4.77 0.34 -4.21
CA LEU A 35 5.64 -0.71 -3.69
C LEU A 35 6.54 -0.20 -2.56
N VAL A 36 7.22 -1.13 -1.87
CA VAL A 36 8.24 -0.75 -0.88
C VAL A 36 9.34 0.04 -1.56
N SER A 37 9.62 1.23 -1.01
CA SER A 37 10.56 2.17 -1.61
C SER A 37 12.00 1.65 -1.56
N PRO A 38 12.69 1.47 -2.70
CA PRO A 38 14.08 1.06 -2.71
C PRO A 38 15.04 2.19 -2.27
N SER A 39 14.59 3.44 -2.31
CA SER A 39 15.39 4.61 -1.93
C SER A 39 15.31 4.95 -0.44
N GLU A 40 14.33 4.40 0.28
CA GLU A 40 14.17 4.63 1.72
C GLU A 40 14.91 3.54 2.51
N GLN A 41 16.04 3.88 3.11
CA GLN A 41 16.91 2.93 3.83
C GLN A 41 16.20 2.24 5.02
N ASP A 42 15.29 2.93 5.68
CA ASP A 42 14.54 2.40 6.81
C ASP A 42 13.12 1.94 6.42
N ALA A 43 12.83 1.72 5.13
CA ALA A 43 11.50 1.30 4.67
C ALA A 43 11.02 0.06 5.41
N LEU A 44 11.85 -0.98 5.50
CA LEU A 44 11.51 -2.24 6.17
C LEU A 44 11.26 -2.10 7.67
N PRO A 45 12.15 -1.44 8.47
CA PRO A 45 11.87 -1.16 9.86
C PRO A 45 10.59 -0.35 10.07
N MET A 46 10.32 0.64 9.23
CA MET A 46 9.09 1.44 9.30
C MET A 46 7.86 0.58 8.98
N MET A 47 7.88 -0.20 7.92
CA MET A 47 6.79 -1.11 7.54
C MET A 47 6.49 -2.11 8.65
N LYS A 48 7.53 -2.77 9.19
CA LYS A 48 7.37 -3.69 10.31
C LYS A 48 6.68 -3.04 11.51
N MET A 49 7.13 -1.85 11.90
CA MET A 49 6.58 -1.11 13.02
C MET A 49 5.10 -0.75 12.80
N ILE A 50 4.74 -0.29 11.58
CA ILE A 50 3.38 0.07 11.21
C ILE A 50 2.47 -1.17 11.22
N ILE A 51 2.88 -2.24 10.55
CA ILE A 51 2.12 -3.50 10.47
C ILE A 51 1.90 -4.09 11.86
N GLN A 52 2.96 -4.17 12.68
CA GLN A 52 2.86 -4.67 14.05
C GLN A 52 1.90 -3.83 14.90
N LYS A 53 1.88 -2.50 14.70
CA LYS A 53 0.97 -1.63 15.44
C LYS A 53 -0.48 -1.77 15.00
N ILE A 54 -0.72 -2.07 13.71
CA ILE A 54 -2.07 -2.25 13.15
C ILE A 54 -2.63 -3.62 13.54
N LEU A 55 -1.87 -4.69 13.32
CA LEU A 55 -2.33 -6.06 13.53
C LEU A 55 -2.31 -6.46 15.01
N GLY A 56 -1.32 -5.99 15.78
CA GLY A 56 -1.08 -6.50 17.14
C GLY A 56 -0.51 -7.92 17.11
N GLU A 57 -0.84 -8.68 18.17
CA GLU A 57 -0.49 -10.11 18.27
C GLU A 57 -1.69 -10.95 17.82
N PRO A 58 -1.47 -12.09 17.13
CA PRO A 58 -2.56 -12.97 16.74
C PRO A 58 -3.26 -13.57 17.97
N GLN A 59 -4.56 -13.81 17.90
CA GLN A 59 -5.32 -14.44 18.98
C GLN A 59 -4.92 -15.90 19.18
N GLN A 60 -4.47 -16.54 18.11
CA GLN A 60 -3.91 -17.90 18.12
C GLN A 60 -2.75 -18.00 17.13
N PRO A 61 -1.72 -18.81 17.41
CA PRO A 61 -0.61 -19.02 16.48
C PRO A 61 -1.12 -19.49 15.11
N GLY A 62 -0.65 -18.84 14.03
CA GLY A 62 -1.04 -19.18 12.67
C GLY A 62 -2.43 -18.68 12.28
N GLU A 63 -2.96 -17.65 12.96
CA GLU A 63 -4.18 -16.97 12.54
C GLU A 63 -4.01 -16.40 11.13
N ASN A 64 -5.00 -16.65 10.24
CA ASN A 64 -4.96 -16.17 8.86
C ASN A 64 -4.96 -14.63 8.80
N CYS A 65 -4.01 -14.08 8.06
CA CYS A 65 -3.94 -12.65 7.77
C CYS A 65 -3.90 -12.43 6.26
N TYR A 66 -4.97 -11.84 5.73
CA TYR A 66 -5.04 -11.47 4.31
C TYR A 66 -4.52 -10.05 4.13
N PHE A 67 -3.70 -9.84 3.10
CA PHE A 67 -3.20 -8.53 2.72
C PHE A 67 -3.24 -8.35 1.21
N SER A 68 -3.48 -7.12 0.76
CA SER A 68 -3.56 -6.82 -0.66
C SER A 68 -2.20 -6.51 -1.26
N VAL A 69 -2.00 -6.94 -2.51
CA VAL A 69 -0.85 -6.61 -3.34
C VAL A 69 -1.32 -6.09 -4.69
N PRO A 70 -0.57 -5.17 -5.34
CA PRO A 70 -0.93 -4.73 -6.67
C PRO A 70 -0.75 -5.86 -7.69
N ALA A 71 -1.40 -5.74 -8.84
CA ALA A 71 -1.10 -6.56 -10.00
C ALA A 71 0.23 -6.12 -10.65
N GLU A 72 0.75 -6.92 -11.58
CA GLU A 72 1.87 -6.52 -12.41
C GLU A 72 1.53 -5.26 -13.21
N SER A 73 2.49 -4.34 -13.31
CA SER A 73 2.30 -3.07 -14.00
C SER A 73 2.49 -3.23 -15.51
N LEU A 74 1.65 -2.52 -16.28
CA LEU A 74 1.76 -2.49 -17.74
C LEU A 74 2.74 -1.43 -18.25
N ASP A 75 3.06 -0.43 -17.43
CA ASP A 75 3.81 0.77 -17.85
C ASP A 75 5.15 0.99 -17.14
N VAL A 76 5.44 0.18 -16.12
CA VAL A 76 6.74 0.19 -15.43
C VAL A 76 7.18 -1.22 -15.09
N ASP A 77 8.49 -1.45 -15.15
CA ASP A 77 9.10 -2.68 -14.66
C ASP A 77 9.24 -2.59 -13.13
N ASN A 78 8.37 -3.29 -12.43
CA ASN A 78 8.35 -3.30 -10.97
C ASN A 78 8.39 -4.74 -10.42
N ASN A 79 8.93 -4.87 -9.22
CA ASN A 79 9.09 -6.18 -8.58
C ASN A 79 7.97 -6.45 -7.56
N VAL A 80 6.76 -6.73 -8.06
CA VAL A 80 5.60 -7.09 -7.23
C VAL A 80 5.86 -8.35 -6.42
N VAL A 81 6.58 -9.33 -6.98
CA VAL A 81 6.92 -10.59 -6.30
C VAL A 81 7.79 -10.33 -5.07
N TYR A 82 8.78 -9.46 -5.18
CA TYR A 82 9.60 -9.05 -4.05
C TYR A 82 8.77 -8.34 -2.97
N HIS A 83 7.92 -7.43 -3.38
CA HIS A 83 7.01 -6.70 -2.49
C HIS A 83 6.11 -7.66 -1.71
N GLN A 84 5.45 -8.60 -2.40
CA GLN A 84 4.60 -9.63 -1.79
C GLN A 84 5.38 -10.48 -0.78
N GLY A 85 6.52 -11.06 -1.20
CA GLY A 85 7.32 -11.92 -0.34
C GLY A 85 7.84 -11.22 0.92
N LEU A 86 8.07 -9.91 0.82
CA LEU A 86 8.47 -9.08 1.94
C LEU A 86 7.34 -8.93 2.96
N PHE A 87 6.12 -8.62 2.53
CA PHE A 87 4.95 -8.54 3.42
C PHE A 87 4.61 -9.89 4.03
N GLU A 88 4.63 -10.98 3.25
CA GLU A 88 4.46 -12.34 3.76
C GLU A 88 5.46 -12.64 4.88
N SER A 89 6.74 -12.33 4.65
CA SER A 89 7.79 -12.53 5.65
C SER A 89 7.56 -11.69 6.92
N LEU A 90 7.13 -10.45 6.79
CA LEU A 90 6.84 -9.58 7.94
C LEU A 90 5.65 -10.10 8.75
N ILE A 91 4.55 -10.45 8.10
CA ILE A 91 3.31 -10.91 8.72
C ILE A 91 3.53 -12.29 9.40
N ASN A 92 4.21 -13.21 8.71
CA ASN A 92 4.55 -14.52 9.28
C ASN A 92 5.45 -14.39 10.53
N LYS A 93 6.41 -13.45 10.55
CA LYS A 93 7.24 -13.16 11.72
C LYS A 93 6.47 -12.60 12.92
N LEU A 94 5.28 -12.07 12.70
CA LEU A 94 4.38 -11.62 13.77
C LEU A 94 3.49 -12.76 14.31
N GLY A 95 3.61 -13.99 13.75
CA GLY A 95 2.90 -15.19 14.21
C GLY A 95 1.61 -15.49 13.45
N TYR A 96 1.30 -14.74 12.40
CA TYR A 96 0.17 -14.98 11.51
C TYR A 96 0.53 -15.94 10.37
N GLU A 97 -0.47 -16.49 9.69
CA GLU A 97 -0.36 -17.12 8.38
C GLU A 97 -0.77 -16.11 7.30
N ALA A 98 0.21 -15.65 6.51
CA ALA A 98 0.03 -14.56 5.55
C ALA A 98 -0.53 -15.07 4.21
N HIS A 99 -1.57 -14.40 3.69
CA HIS A 99 -2.19 -14.71 2.41
C HIS A 99 -2.31 -13.44 1.58
N ALA A 100 -1.64 -13.40 0.43
CA ALA A 100 -1.74 -12.29 -0.51
C ALA A 100 -3.00 -12.42 -1.37
N ILE A 101 -3.66 -11.29 -1.63
CA ILE A 101 -4.74 -11.17 -2.60
C ILE A 101 -4.47 -9.97 -3.51
N ASN A 102 -4.83 -10.07 -4.79
CA ASN A 102 -4.76 -8.92 -5.68
C ASN A 102 -5.70 -7.82 -5.19
N GLU A 103 -5.21 -6.57 -5.13
CA GLU A 103 -5.93 -5.43 -4.58
C GLU A 103 -7.27 -5.17 -5.27
N ALA A 104 -7.29 -5.15 -6.61
CA ALA A 104 -8.53 -4.94 -7.37
C ALA A 104 -9.47 -6.16 -7.32
N HIS A 105 -8.93 -7.38 -7.12
CA HIS A 105 -9.74 -8.58 -6.89
C HIS A 105 -10.39 -8.56 -5.50
N ALA A 106 -9.71 -8.02 -4.50
CA ALA A 106 -10.31 -7.81 -3.18
C ALA A 106 -11.53 -6.89 -3.25
N VAL A 107 -11.50 -5.86 -4.11
CA VAL A 107 -12.65 -4.98 -4.37
C VAL A 107 -13.82 -5.78 -4.96
N VAL A 108 -13.58 -6.72 -5.88
CA VAL A 108 -14.64 -7.61 -6.41
C VAL A 108 -15.29 -8.40 -5.28
N PHE A 109 -14.52 -8.96 -4.36
CA PHE A 109 -15.07 -9.70 -3.22
C PHE A 109 -15.85 -8.81 -2.25
N SER A 110 -15.42 -7.58 -2.04
CA SER A 110 -16.11 -6.64 -1.15
C SER A 110 -17.43 -6.16 -1.72
N GLU A 111 -17.47 -5.82 -3.02
CA GLU A 111 -18.55 -5.02 -3.60
C GLU A 111 -19.51 -5.82 -4.48
N LEU A 112 -19.12 -6.98 -5.01
CA LEU A 112 -19.88 -7.68 -6.04
C LEU A 112 -20.49 -9.01 -5.58
N ALA A 113 -20.74 -9.19 -4.28
CA ALA A 113 -21.37 -10.40 -3.76
C ALA A 113 -22.76 -10.65 -4.36
N GLU A 114 -23.56 -9.60 -4.54
CA GLU A 114 -24.91 -9.68 -5.14
C GLU A 114 -24.87 -9.99 -6.66
N ASN A 115 -23.72 -9.79 -7.30
CA ASN A 115 -23.49 -10.07 -8.71
C ASN A 115 -22.73 -11.39 -8.92
N ASP A 116 -22.80 -12.32 -7.97
CA ASP A 116 -22.08 -13.60 -8.01
C ASP A 116 -20.56 -13.39 -8.25
N PHE A 117 -20.00 -12.35 -7.62
CA PHE A 117 -18.59 -11.92 -7.76
C PHE A 117 -18.15 -11.80 -9.22
N THR A 118 -19.04 -11.31 -10.08
CA THR A 118 -18.79 -11.11 -11.51
C THR A 118 -18.82 -9.62 -11.83
N GLY A 119 -17.72 -9.10 -12.37
CA GLY A 119 -17.60 -7.69 -12.75
C GLY A 119 -16.17 -7.19 -12.77
N ILE A 120 -16.02 -5.89 -12.63
CA ILE A 120 -14.73 -5.19 -12.67
C ILE A 120 -14.49 -4.53 -11.33
N GLY A 121 -13.38 -4.91 -10.67
CA GLY A 121 -12.85 -4.22 -9.51
C GLY A 121 -11.80 -3.20 -9.94
N LEU A 122 -11.88 -1.98 -9.39
CA LEU A 122 -10.91 -0.92 -9.60
C LEU A 122 -10.43 -0.39 -8.24
N SER A 123 -9.12 -0.22 -8.09
CA SER A 123 -8.52 0.42 -6.93
C SER A 123 -7.57 1.52 -7.37
N PHE A 124 -7.73 2.72 -6.83
CA PHE A 124 -6.91 3.89 -7.13
C PHE A 124 -6.15 4.29 -5.86
N GLY A 125 -4.85 3.97 -5.82
CA GLY A 125 -3.95 4.35 -4.74
C GLY A 125 -3.13 5.60 -5.05
N GLY A 126 -2.25 5.97 -4.12
CA GLY A 126 -1.28 7.05 -4.35
C GLY A 126 -0.27 6.72 -5.46
N GLY A 127 0.29 5.51 -5.45
CA GLY A 127 1.33 5.10 -6.40
C GLY A 127 0.81 4.41 -7.65
N MET A 128 -0.28 3.65 -7.55
CA MET A 128 -0.78 2.79 -8.63
C MET A 128 -2.31 2.84 -8.74
N ALA A 129 -2.80 2.57 -9.95
CA ALA A 129 -4.18 2.19 -10.20
C ALA A 129 -4.22 0.71 -10.62
N ASN A 130 -5.08 -0.07 -9.97
CA ASN A 130 -5.24 -1.51 -10.20
C ASN A 130 -6.61 -1.82 -10.79
N ALA A 131 -6.66 -2.79 -11.69
CA ALA A 131 -7.89 -3.31 -12.28
C ALA A 131 -7.92 -4.84 -12.24
N CYS A 132 -9.11 -5.40 -11.99
CA CYS A 132 -9.36 -6.83 -12.08
C CYS A 132 -10.71 -7.06 -12.74
N ILE A 133 -10.75 -7.92 -13.75
CA ILE A 133 -11.97 -8.45 -14.34
C ILE A 133 -12.16 -9.85 -13.78
N ALA A 134 -13.28 -10.09 -13.10
CA ALA A 134 -13.58 -11.38 -12.52
C ALA A 134 -14.91 -11.94 -13.05
N TYR A 135 -14.96 -13.25 -13.16
CA TYR A 135 -16.17 -14.00 -13.45
C TYR A 135 -16.38 -15.09 -12.40
N LYS A 136 -17.46 -15.02 -11.67
CA LYS A 136 -17.78 -15.95 -10.56
C LYS A 136 -16.59 -16.15 -9.62
N SER A 137 -16.09 -15.05 -9.08
CA SER A 137 -14.92 -14.99 -8.20
C SER A 137 -13.57 -15.36 -8.82
N ILE A 138 -13.52 -15.81 -10.07
CA ILE A 138 -12.27 -16.18 -10.74
C ILE A 138 -11.72 -14.96 -11.48
N PRO A 139 -10.49 -14.50 -11.18
CA PRO A 139 -9.89 -13.39 -11.91
C PRO A 139 -9.51 -13.83 -13.32
N CYS A 140 -10.12 -13.19 -14.33
CA CYS A 140 -9.84 -13.45 -15.74
C CYS A 140 -8.68 -12.60 -16.25
N LEU A 141 -8.56 -11.37 -15.73
CA LEU A 141 -7.50 -10.42 -16.08
C LEU A 141 -7.26 -9.51 -14.86
N SER A 142 -5.99 -9.30 -14.53
CA SER A 142 -5.57 -8.32 -13.54
C SER A 142 -4.33 -7.59 -14.03
N PHE A 143 -4.32 -6.27 -13.88
CA PHE A 143 -3.17 -5.43 -14.24
C PHE A 143 -3.16 -4.17 -13.39
N SER A 144 -2.03 -3.49 -13.37
CA SER A 144 -1.89 -2.17 -12.78
C SER A 144 -1.20 -1.18 -13.74
N VAL A 145 -1.28 0.09 -13.40
CA VAL A 145 -0.49 1.18 -14.00
C VAL A 145 0.07 2.07 -12.90
N ALA A 146 1.30 2.54 -13.06
CA ALA A 146 1.97 3.43 -12.10
C ALA A 146 1.49 4.89 -12.27
N ARG A 147 0.18 5.09 -12.35
CA ARG A 147 -0.49 6.38 -12.53
C ARG A 147 -1.54 6.59 -11.46
N GLY A 148 -1.11 6.51 -10.20
CA GLY A 148 -1.93 6.84 -9.03
C GLY A 148 -1.95 8.34 -8.73
N GLY A 149 -2.38 8.71 -7.52
CA GLY A 149 -2.47 10.10 -7.06
C GLY A 149 -1.15 10.86 -7.17
N ASP A 150 -0.04 10.25 -6.76
CA ASP A 150 1.30 10.87 -6.84
C ASP A 150 1.69 11.26 -8.30
N TRP A 151 1.23 10.49 -9.30
CA TRP A 151 1.42 10.83 -10.71
C TRP A 151 0.59 12.06 -11.10
N ILE A 152 -0.66 12.13 -10.64
CA ILE A 152 -1.54 13.29 -10.88
C ILE A 152 -0.91 14.55 -10.28
N ASP A 153 -0.49 14.48 -9.00
CA ASP A 153 0.10 15.61 -8.29
C ASP A 153 1.38 16.11 -8.96
N LYS A 154 2.27 15.20 -9.37
CA LYS A 154 3.48 15.53 -10.14
C LYS A 154 3.15 16.27 -11.45
N ASN A 155 2.13 15.82 -12.19
CA ASN A 155 1.74 16.45 -13.44
C ASN A 155 1.11 17.83 -13.22
N VAL A 156 0.24 17.98 -12.21
CA VAL A 156 -0.34 19.27 -11.83
C VAL A 156 0.75 20.25 -11.41
N ALA A 157 1.67 19.83 -10.55
CA ALA A 157 2.80 20.66 -10.11
C ALA A 157 3.65 21.13 -11.29
N ASN A 158 3.95 20.25 -12.25
CA ASN A 158 4.70 20.58 -13.46
C ASN A 158 3.97 21.61 -14.35
N VAL A 159 2.65 21.44 -14.53
CA VAL A 159 1.84 22.37 -15.34
C VAL A 159 1.76 23.75 -14.69
N LEU A 160 1.62 23.80 -13.36
CA LEU A 160 1.52 25.06 -12.61
C LEU A 160 2.90 25.69 -12.31
N GLY A 161 4.00 24.99 -12.53
CA GLY A 161 5.35 25.47 -12.20
C GLY A 161 5.58 25.63 -10.70
N VAL A 162 4.94 24.81 -9.87
CA VAL A 162 5.05 24.83 -8.41
C VAL A 162 5.68 23.53 -7.88
N PRO A 163 6.29 23.54 -6.67
CA PRO A 163 6.72 22.30 -6.02
C PRO A 163 5.54 21.36 -5.79
N CYS A 164 5.76 20.05 -5.92
CA CYS A 164 4.74 19.01 -5.74
C CYS A 164 4.06 19.08 -4.35
N SER A 165 4.79 19.53 -3.32
CA SER A 165 4.26 19.75 -1.97
C SER A 165 3.19 20.85 -1.85
N LEU A 166 3.01 21.67 -2.89
CA LEU A 166 1.99 22.75 -2.94
C LEU A 166 0.82 22.40 -3.86
N SER A 167 0.83 21.25 -4.52
CA SER A 167 -0.25 20.78 -5.40
C SER A 167 -1.24 19.84 -4.69
N LEU A 168 -1.02 19.58 -3.41
CA LEU A 168 -1.87 18.77 -2.52
C LEU A 168 -2.98 19.63 -1.90
#